data_eda8f2a99406b4465485c9a87b2991de
#
_entry.id   eda8f2a99406b4465485c9a87b2991de
#
_cell.length_a   1.000
_cell.length_b   1.000
_cell.length_c   1.000
_cell.angle_alpha   90.00
_cell.angle_beta   90.00
_cell.angle_gamma   90.00
#
_symmetry.space_group_name_H-M   'P 1'
#
loop_
_entity.id
_entity.type
_entity.pdbx_description
1 polymer ?
#
loop_
_entity_poly.entity_id
_entity_poly.type
_entity_poly.pdbx_seq_one_letter_code
_entity_poly.pdbx_strand_id
1 'polypeptide(L)'
;MDKKFIWGFVFALAIFGSSSLYAQNDSIKKAPVYKIGIFAPLYLDSVFTKNSFRYRQSIPRFIAPAVDFVQGALIALDSLQAGSDNIDASIYDTKSFTEKVPDLIRNKKLDSLQLIIGSVKDEEYFQLAAFALQKNIPFISATYPNDGGVTENPFLVIMNSTLKSHCDAIYTYLLQNHGTDKIYLCRQKGAQEDMVAAFIKEKNEQKILDCRDRAR
;
A
#
# COMPACT_ATOMS: atom_id res chain seq x y z
N MET A 1 -37.38 -73.90 7.15
CA MET A 1 -36.41 -72.85 6.77
C MET A 1 -35.06 -73.32 7.26
N ASP A 2 -34.17 -73.74 6.37
CA ASP A 2 -32.92 -74.41 6.71
C ASP A 2 -31.93 -73.50 7.36
N LYS A 3 -31.37 -73.91 8.50
CA LYS A 3 -30.34 -73.17 9.25
C LYS A 3 -29.16 -72.73 8.39
N LYS A 4 -28.89 -73.40 7.31
CA LYS A 4 -27.85 -73.05 6.35
C LYS A 4 -28.16 -71.81 5.50
N PHE A 5 -29.43 -71.54 5.27
CA PHE A 5 -29.87 -70.36 4.53
C PHE A 5 -29.76 -69.04 5.40
N ILE A 6 -30.01 -69.18 6.68
CA ILE A 6 -29.88 -68.05 7.65
C ILE A 6 -28.38 -67.67 7.79
N TRP A 7 -27.47 -68.65 7.86
CA TRP A 7 -26.04 -68.39 7.95
C TRP A 7 -25.46 -67.71 6.71
N GLY A 8 -25.94 -68.11 5.52
CA GLY A 8 -25.56 -67.46 4.25
C GLY A 8 -26.00 -66.00 4.18
N PHE A 9 -27.21 -65.70 4.70
CA PHE A 9 -27.73 -64.34 4.70
C PHE A 9 -27.03 -63.44 5.70
N VAL A 10 -26.64 -63.94 6.89
CA VAL A 10 -25.85 -63.22 7.90
C VAL A 10 -24.43 -62.94 7.38
N PHE A 11 -23.82 -63.91 6.62
CA PHE A 11 -22.49 -63.70 6.04
C PHE A 11 -22.51 -62.72 4.90
N ALA A 12 -23.57 -62.69 4.08
CA ALA A 12 -23.75 -61.71 3.02
C ALA A 12 -23.98 -60.29 3.61
N LEU A 13 -24.72 -60.16 4.72
CA LEU A 13 -24.90 -58.85 5.37
C LEU A 13 -23.59 -58.30 6.00
N ALA A 14 -22.70 -59.21 6.48
CA ALA A 14 -21.42 -58.80 7.04
C ALA A 14 -20.43 -58.32 5.96
N ILE A 15 -20.54 -58.78 4.73
CA ILE A 15 -19.69 -58.34 3.61
C ILE A 15 -20.15 -56.97 3.07
N PHE A 16 -21.46 -56.68 3.09
CA PHE A 16 -21.97 -55.37 2.68
C PHE A 16 -21.85 -54.30 3.76
N GLY A 17 -21.60 -54.65 5.02
CA GLY A 17 -21.42 -53.69 6.15
C GLY A 17 -20.01 -53.09 6.27
N SER A 18 -19.04 -53.54 5.48
CA SER A 18 -17.69 -52.97 5.45
C SER A 18 -17.49 -51.94 4.34
N SER A 19 -18.52 -51.09 4.07
CA SER A 19 -18.26 -49.80 3.43
C SER A 19 -17.42 -49.00 4.42
N SER A 20 -16.11 -49.00 4.20
CA SER A 20 -15.17 -48.15 4.84
C SER A 20 -15.76 -46.74 4.81
N LEU A 21 -16.20 -46.24 5.98
CA LEU A 21 -16.34 -44.83 6.21
C LEU A 21 -14.93 -44.25 6.02
N TYR A 22 -14.56 -43.93 4.80
CA TYR A 22 -13.55 -42.94 4.56
C TYR A 22 -14.14 -41.67 5.12
N ALA A 23 -13.89 -41.45 6.41
CA ALA A 23 -13.93 -40.09 6.97
C ALA A 23 -13.04 -39.29 6.02
N GLN A 24 -13.64 -38.49 5.17
CA GLN A 24 -12.92 -37.42 4.48
C GLN A 24 -12.28 -36.66 5.59
N ASN A 25 -10.98 -36.88 5.80
CA ASN A 25 -10.13 -35.95 6.42
C ASN A 25 -10.16 -34.73 5.48
N ASP A 26 -11.23 -33.94 5.55
CA ASP A 26 -11.17 -32.56 5.16
C ASP A 26 -10.10 -31.96 6.06
N SER A 27 -8.86 -32.16 5.67
CA SER A 27 -7.77 -31.32 6.16
C SER A 27 -8.26 -29.92 5.84
N ILE A 28 -8.79 -29.25 6.88
CA ILE A 28 -9.15 -27.84 6.82
C ILE A 28 -7.90 -27.18 6.25
N LYS A 29 -7.90 -26.91 4.95
CA LYS A 29 -6.82 -26.16 4.30
C LYS A 29 -6.82 -24.83 5.05
N LYS A 30 -5.88 -24.71 5.98
CA LYS A 30 -5.71 -23.47 6.73
C LYS A 30 -5.59 -22.37 5.67
N ALA A 31 -6.49 -21.39 5.72
CA ALA A 31 -6.50 -20.30 4.75
C ALA A 31 -5.09 -19.70 4.67
N PRO A 32 -4.58 -19.39 3.48
CA PRO A 32 -3.24 -18.83 3.34
C PRO A 32 -3.12 -17.55 4.18
N VAL A 33 -2.01 -17.42 4.89
CA VAL A 33 -1.69 -16.21 5.64
C VAL A 33 -1.02 -15.23 4.69
N TYR A 34 -1.60 -14.04 4.52
CA TYR A 34 -1.02 -12.98 3.70
C TYR A 34 -0.13 -12.08 4.57
N LYS A 35 1.16 -12.02 4.23
CA LYS A 35 2.14 -11.20 4.96
C LYS A 35 2.31 -9.84 4.32
N ILE A 36 1.99 -8.80 5.09
CA ILE A 36 2.00 -7.41 4.64
C ILE A 36 3.02 -6.60 5.45
N GLY A 37 3.86 -5.83 4.77
CA GLY A 37 4.76 -4.86 5.39
C GLY A 37 4.18 -3.45 5.28
N ILE A 38 4.00 -2.77 6.41
CA ILE A 38 3.55 -1.37 6.49
C ILE A 38 4.75 -0.52 6.91
N PHE A 39 5.14 0.44 6.07
CA PHE A 39 6.33 1.27 6.25
C PHE A 39 5.96 2.72 6.48
N ALA A 40 6.42 3.29 7.60
CA ALA A 40 6.15 4.70 7.94
C ALA A 40 7.33 5.32 8.70
N PRO A 41 7.59 6.64 8.57
CA PRO A 41 8.66 7.35 9.27
C PRO A 41 8.21 7.71 10.70
N LEU A 42 8.18 6.72 11.60
CA LEU A 42 7.68 6.86 12.97
C LEU A 42 8.70 7.50 13.91
N TYR A 43 10.01 7.46 13.58
CA TYR A 43 11.09 8.03 14.41
C TYR A 43 11.06 7.53 15.86
N LEU A 44 10.73 6.25 16.08
CA LEU A 44 10.56 5.70 17.42
C LEU A 44 11.78 5.92 18.32
N ASP A 45 12.99 5.73 17.79
CA ASP A 45 14.23 5.96 18.52
C ASP A 45 14.46 7.43 18.93
N SER A 46 13.82 8.36 18.21
CA SER A 46 13.90 9.81 18.50
C SER A 46 12.84 10.25 19.51
N VAL A 47 11.67 9.64 19.48
CA VAL A 47 10.53 10.07 20.32
C VAL A 47 10.41 9.30 21.64
N PHE A 48 11.08 8.15 21.75
CA PHE A 48 11.13 7.37 22.99
C PHE A 48 12.54 7.35 23.61
N THR A 49 12.60 7.25 24.92
CA THR A 49 13.83 6.99 25.68
C THR A 49 13.49 5.95 26.74
N LYS A 50 14.12 4.77 26.67
CA LYS A 50 13.89 3.67 27.65
C LYS A 50 12.39 3.43 27.90
N ASN A 51 11.60 3.28 26.84
CA ASN A 51 10.15 3.07 26.87
C ASN A 51 9.32 4.25 27.41
N SER A 52 9.91 5.44 27.59
CA SER A 52 9.20 6.65 27.99
C SER A 52 9.12 7.62 26.83
N PHE A 53 7.92 8.11 26.54
CA PHE A 53 7.71 9.13 25.52
C PHE A 53 8.33 10.46 25.97
N ARG A 54 9.17 11.07 25.11
CA ARG A 54 9.91 12.29 25.44
C ARG A 54 9.05 13.55 25.51
N TYR A 55 7.92 13.54 24.81
CA TYR A 55 7.07 14.74 24.64
C TYR A 55 5.85 14.62 25.55
N ARG A 56 5.81 15.44 26.62
CA ARG A 56 4.76 15.34 27.66
C ARG A 56 3.41 15.93 27.26
N GLN A 57 3.35 16.86 26.31
CA GLN A 57 2.15 17.66 26.05
C GLN A 57 1.45 17.35 24.73
N SER A 58 2.16 16.91 23.71
CA SER A 58 1.57 16.65 22.40
C SER A 58 2.48 15.78 21.54
N ILE A 59 1.90 15.12 20.56
CA ILE A 59 2.63 14.40 19.51
C ILE A 59 3.38 15.42 18.65
N PRO A 60 4.71 15.27 18.44
CA PRO A 60 5.46 16.18 17.58
C PRO A 60 4.91 16.20 16.15
N ARG A 61 4.84 17.38 15.56
CA ARG A 61 4.27 17.55 14.21
C ARG A 61 4.98 16.73 13.14
N PHE A 62 6.26 16.44 13.30
CA PHE A 62 7.03 15.70 12.31
C PHE A 62 6.68 14.21 12.23
N ILE A 63 6.12 13.63 13.31
CA ILE A 63 5.67 12.23 13.33
C ILE A 63 4.15 12.09 13.14
N ALA A 64 3.37 13.15 13.33
CA ALA A 64 1.92 13.08 13.30
C ALA A 64 1.37 12.43 12.01
N PRO A 65 1.84 12.78 10.79
CA PRO A 65 1.35 12.14 9.57
C PRO A 65 1.63 10.62 9.51
N ALA A 66 2.76 10.18 10.08
CA ALA A 66 3.09 8.76 10.12
C ALA A 66 2.22 8.00 11.14
N VAL A 67 1.93 8.63 12.28
CA VAL A 67 1.03 8.08 13.30
C VAL A 67 -0.39 7.97 12.73
N ASP A 68 -0.90 9.02 12.10
CA ASP A 68 -2.22 9.03 11.47
C ASP A 68 -2.34 7.93 10.39
N PHE A 69 -1.30 7.78 9.57
CA PHE A 69 -1.25 6.71 8.56
C PHE A 69 -1.29 5.32 9.20
N VAL A 70 -0.49 5.06 10.23
CA VAL A 70 -0.47 3.76 10.91
C VAL A 70 -1.79 3.50 11.63
N GLN A 71 -2.39 4.49 12.27
CA GLN A 71 -3.73 4.34 12.87
C GLN A 71 -4.78 3.96 11.84
N GLY A 72 -4.78 4.61 10.68
CA GLY A 72 -5.67 4.26 9.57
C GLY A 72 -5.45 2.83 9.08
N ALA A 73 -4.20 2.40 8.98
CA ALA A 73 -3.85 1.03 8.61
C ALA A 73 -4.34 0.00 9.64
N LEU A 74 -4.19 0.29 10.94
CA LEU A 74 -4.68 -0.58 12.02
C LEU A 74 -6.21 -0.72 12.00
N ILE A 75 -6.95 0.37 11.79
CA ILE A 75 -8.41 0.33 11.65
C ILE A 75 -8.82 -0.55 10.45
N ALA A 76 -8.11 -0.43 9.33
CA ALA A 76 -8.38 -1.27 8.16
C ALA A 76 -8.07 -2.76 8.44
N LEU A 77 -6.96 -3.06 9.13
CA LEU A 77 -6.60 -4.42 9.51
C LEU A 77 -7.63 -5.04 10.46
N ASP A 78 -8.09 -4.31 11.46
CA ASP A 78 -9.14 -4.77 12.39
C ASP A 78 -10.43 -5.11 11.62
N SER A 79 -10.79 -4.29 10.65
CA SER A 79 -11.97 -4.53 9.81
C SER A 79 -11.83 -5.77 8.92
N LEU A 80 -10.65 -6.02 8.35
CA LEU A 80 -10.35 -7.19 7.53
C LEU A 80 -10.31 -8.46 8.36
N GLN A 81 -9.72 -8.43 9.56
CA GLN A 81 -9.70 -9.57 10.48
C GLN A 81 -11.10 -9.98 10.93
N ALA A 82 -12.01 -9.01 11.14
CA ALA A 82 -13.41 -9.29 11.43
C ALA A 82 -14.12 -10.03 10.26
N GLY A 83 -13.64 -9.86 9.02
CA GLY A 83 -14.10 -10.54 7.82
C GLY A 83 -13.52 -11.95 7.61
N SER A 84 -12.74 -12.49 8.53
CA SER A 84 -12.05 -13.79 8.45
C SER A 84 -10.84 -13.81 7.50
N ASP A 85 -10.32 -12.67 7.10
CA ASP A 85 -9.09 -12.60 6.32
C ASP A 85 -7.86 -12.90 7.19
N ASN A 86 -7.02 -13.83 6.71
CA ASN A 86 -5.85 -14.24 7.46
C ASN A 86 -4.63 -13.39 7.07
N ILE A 87 -4.53 -12.21 7.68
CA ILE A 87 -3.49 -11.22 7.40
C ILE A 87 -2.51 -11.15 8.57
N ASP A 88 -1.22 -11.28 8.28
CA ASP A 88 -0.10 -11.04 9.19
C ASP A 88 0.60 -9.74 8.75
N ALA A 89 0.30 -8.64 9.43
CA ALA A 89 0.84 -7.32 9.11
C ALA A 89 1.94 -6.91 10.09
N SER A 90 3.10 -6.53 9.54
CA SER A 90 4.23 -6.01 10.29
C SER A 90 4.43 -4.52 9.98
N ILE A 91 4.58 -3.70 11.03
CA ILE A 91 4.83 -2.26 10.91
C ILE A 91 6.33 -2.01 11.07
N TYR A 92 6.93 -1.29 10.12
CA TYR A 92 8.35 -0.94 10.09
C TYR A 92 8.55 0.56 10.20
N ASP A 93 9.39 0.99 11.15
CA ASP A 93 9.83 2.38 11.24
C ASP A 93 10.98 2.62 10.26
N THR A 94 10.73 3.38 9.20
CA THR A 94 11.74 3.68 8.18
C THR A 94 12.83 4.65 8.64
N LYS A 95 12.64 5.29 9.80
CA LYS A 95 13.59 6.21 10.41
C LYS A 95 14.22 5.65 11.70
N SER A 96 14.17 4.33 11.88
CA SER A 96 14.91 3.66 12.96
C SER A 96 16.41 3.84 12.80
N PHE A 97 17.11 4.01 13.91
CA PHE A 97 18.58 4.08 13.94
C PHE A 97 19.23 2.70 13.85
N THR A 98 18.51 1.66 14.29
CA THR A 98 19.04 0.30 14.41
C THR A 98 18.63 -0.61 13.27
N GLU A 99 17.46 -0.40 12.67
CA GLU A 99 16.91 -1.23 11.60
C GLU A 99 16.44 -0.37 10.42
N LYS A 100 17.40 0.14 9.65
CA LYS A 100 17.12 0.87 8.42
C LYS A 100 16.60 -0.04 7.32
N VAL A 101 15.86 0.49 6.35
CA VAL A 101 15.31 -0.28 5.22
C VAL A 101 16.38 -1.12 4.51
N PRO A 102 17.61 -0.61 4.19
CA PRO A 102 18.66 -1.44 3.59
C PRO A 102 19.10 -2.61 4.46
N ASP A 103 19.11 -2.43 5.79
CA ASP A 103 19.47 -3.49 6.72
C ASP A 103 18.41 -4.59 6.79
N LEU A 104 17.12 -4.20 6.78
CA LEU A 104 16.01 -5.13 6.69
C LEU A 104 16.07 -5.98 5.41
N ILE A 105 16.37 -5.35 4.28
CA ILE A 105 16.52 -6.03 2.97
C ILE A 105 17.74 -6.97 3.02
N ARG A 106 18.92 -6.48 3.42
CA ARG A 106 20.15 -7.26 3.48
C ARG A 106 20.04 -8.47 4.40
N ASN A 107 19.36 -8.32 5.53
CA ASN A 107 19.15 -9.36 6.52
C ASN A 107 17.94 -10.27 6.19
N LYS A 108 17.36 -10.13 4.99
CA LYS A 108 16.24 -10.93 4.49
C LYS A 108 14.99 -10.91 5.37
N LYS A 109 14.83 -9.89 6.21
CA LYS A 109 13.66 -9.75 7.09
C LYS A 109 12.36 -9.48 6.30
N LEU A 110 12.48 -8.96 5.09
CA LEU A 110 11.35 -8.63 4.21
C LEU A 110 11.03 -9.72 3.19
N ASP A 111 11.82 -10.79 3.12
CA ASP A 111 11.73 -11.81 2.06
C ASP A 111 10.39 -12.58 2.05
N SER A 112 9.70 -12.62 3.18
CA SER A 112 8.41 -13.30 3.29
C SER A 112 7.21 -12.40 2.99
N LEU A 113 7.41 -11.12 2.75
CA LEU A 113 6.34 -10.19 2.43
C LEU A 113 5.75 -10.47 1.06
N GLN A 114 4.44 -10.32 0.94
CA GLN A 114 3.67 -10.48 -0.30
C GLN A 114 3.09 -9.13 -0.77
N LEU A 115 3.06 -8.13 0.11
CA LEU A 115 2.61 -6.78 -0.18
C LEU A 115 3.39 -5.79 0.69
N ILE A 116 3.77 -4.68 0.10
CA ILE A 116 4.36 -3.53 0.80
C ILE A 116 3.41 -2.35 0.66
N ILE A 117 3.10 -1.68 1.78
CA ILE A 117 2.34 -0.43 1.81
C ILE A 117 3.20 0.60 2.53
N GLY A 118 3.51 1.72 1.87
CA GLY A 118 4.45 2.69 2.41
C GLY A 118 3.93 4.12 2.41
N SER A 119 4.02 4.78 3.56
CA SER A 119 3.98 6.24 3.69
C SER A 119 5.41 6.77 3.72
N VAL A 120 6.14 6.57 2.64
CA VAL A 120 7.58 6.83 2.53
C VAL A 120 7.89 7.76 1.37
N LYS A 121 9.06 8.39 1.41
CA LYS A 121 9.56 9.29 0.37
C LYS A 121 11.07 9.15 0.23
N ASP A 122 11.62 9.82 -0.77
CA ASP A 122 13.05 9.94 -1.00
C ASP A 122 13.75 8.56 -1.06
N GLU A 123 14.81 8.36 -0.32
CA GLU A 123 15.66 7.17 -0.40
C GLU A 123 14.91 5.87 -0.04
N GLU A 124 14.11 5.88 1.02
CA GLU A 124 13.36 4.70 1.45
C GLU A 124 12.32 4.27 0.41
N TYR A 125 11.73 5.24 -0.30
CA TYR A 125 10.82 4.97 -1.41
C TYR A 125 11.52 4.21 -2.54
N PHE A 126 12.70 4.69 -2.97
CA PHE A 126 13.48 4.03 -4.03
C PHE A 126 13.95 2.64 -3.63
N GLN A 127 14.38 2.47 -2.38
CA GLN A 127 14.83 1.18 -1.85
C GLN A 127 13.70 0.15 -1.84
N LEU A 128 12.50 0.53 -1.38
CA LEU A 128 11.33 -0.34 -1.36
C LEU A 128 10.81 -0.62 -2.77
N ALA A 129 10.82 0.36 -3.67
CA ALA A 129 10.43 0.16 -5.07
C ALA A 129 11.37 -0.83 -5.79
N ALA A 130 12.70 -0.71 -5.58
CA ALA A 130 13.68 -1.64 -6.14
C ALA A 130 13.54 -3.04 -5.55
N PHE A 131 13.31 -3.16 -4.24
CA PHE A 131 13.07 -4.44 -3.57
C PHE A 131 11.79 -5.12 -4.09
N ALA A 132 10.71 -4.36 -4.23
CA ALA A 132 9.44 -4.83 -4.76
C ALA A 132 9.59 -5.39 -6.20
N LEU A 133 10.33 -4.67 -7.05
CA LEU A 133 10.66 -5.13 -8.40
C LEU A 133 11.47 -6.42 -8.37
N GLN A 134 12.51 -6.50 -7.52
CA GLN A 134 13.36 -7.68 -7.40
C GLN A 134 12.59 -8.91 -6.92
N LYS A 135 11.63 -8.73 -6.02
CA LYS A 135 10.84 -9.82 -5.42
C LYS A 135 9.55 -10.13 -6.17
N ASN A 136 9.17 -9.32 -7.16
CA ASN A 136 7.88 -9.40 -7.86
C ASN A 136 6.68 -9.31 -6.91
N ILE A 137 6.72 -8.38 -5.96
CA ILE A 137 5.64 -8.12 -5.01
C ILE A 137 5.11 -6.69 -5.16
N PRO A 138 3.81 -6.45 -4.98
CA PRO A 138 3.27 -5.11 -5.07
C PRO A 138 3.85 -4.18 -3.98
N PHE A 139 4.21 -2.95 -4.38
CA PHE A 139 4.50 -1.84 -3.48
C PHE A 139 3.50 -0.72 -3.70
N ILE A 140 2.64 -0.47 -2.71
CA ILE A 140 1.66 0.61 -2.71
C ILE A 140 2.28 1.81 -2.01
N SER A 141 2.58 2.85 -2.79
CA SER A 141 2.97 4.17 -2.28
C SER A 141 1.72 4.94 -1.89
N ALA A 142 1.46 5.02 -0.57
CA ALA A 142 0.19 5.54 -0.05
C ALA A 142 0.11 7.07 -0.03
N THR A 143 1.22 7.75 0.22
CA THR A 143 1.21 9.20 0.48
C THR A 143 2.11 10.02 -0.46
N TYR A 144 3.06 9.41 -1.14
CA TYR A 144 3.97 10.12 -2.04
C TYR A 144 3.22 10.52 -3.32
N PRO A 145 3.23 11.82 -3.69
CA PRO A 145 2.32 12.36 -4.70
C PRO A 145 2.81 12.18 -6.14
N ASN A 146 3.90 11.47 -6.38
CA ASN A 146 4.43 11.22 -7.71
C ASN A 146 5.24 9.92 -7.75
N ASP A 147 5.70 9.55 -8.94
CA ASP A 147 6.52 8.35 -9.15
C ASP A 147 7.98 8.49 -8.71
N GLY A 148 8.38 9.68 -8.27
CA GLY A 148 9.77 9.96 -7.89
C GLY A 148 10.79 9.73 -9.00
N GLY A 149 10.35 9.53 -10.26
CA GLY A 149 11.19 9.15 -11.38
C GLY A 149 11.43 7.63 -11.49
N VAL A 150 10.69 6.82 -10.72
CA VAL A 150 10.70 5.35 -10.88
C VAL A 150 9.86 4.99 -12.10
N THR A 151 10.53 4.61 -13.17
CA THR A 151 9.93 4.13 -14.41
C THR A 151 10.08 2.62 -14.52
N GLU A 152 9.23 1.99 -15.35
CA GLU A 152 9.35 0.57 -15.70
C GLU A 152 9.25 -0.41 -14.49
N ASN A 153 8.57 -0.01 -13.41
CA ASN A 153 8.29 -0.89 -12.29
C ASN A 153 6.80 -1.29 -12.27
N PRO A 154 6.43 -2.45 -12.81
CA PRO A 154 5.03 -2.89 -12.86
C PRO A 154 4.44 -3.25 -11.49
N PHE A 155 5.27 -3.35 -10.46
CA PHE A 155 4.85 -3.65 -9.10
C PHE A 155 4.62 -2.39 -8.26
N LEU A 156 4.93 -1.19 -8.78
CA LEU A 156 4.71 0.07 -8.09
C LEU A 156 3.31 0.60 -8.35
N VAL A 157 2.53 0.80 -7.29
CA VAL A 157 1.21 1.41 -7.32
C VAL A 157 1.25 2.73 -6.55
N ILE A 158 0.87 3.82 -7.19
CA ILE A 158 0.82 5.15 -6.57
C ILE A 158 -0.63 5.50 -6.29
N MET A 159 -0.98 5.67 -5.01
CA MET A 159 -2.35 5.97 -4.59
C MET A 159 -2.71 7.45 -4.75
N ASN A 160 -1.75 8.34 -4.52
CA ASN A 160 -1.96 9.76 -4.72
C ASN A 160 -1.86 10.13 -6.21
N SER A 161 -2.78 11.00 -6.64
CA SER A 161 -2.71 11.56 -7.97
C SER A 161 -1.42 12.37 -8.16
N THR A 162 -0.80 12.24 -9.34
CA THR A 162 0.39 13.01 -9.67
C THR A 162 0.06 14.50 -9.83
N LEU A 163 1.06 15.35 -9.68
CA LEU A 163 0.92 16.79 -9.94
C LEU A 163 0.38 17.07 -11.35
N LYS A 164 0.82 16.29 -12.34
CA LYS A 164 0.31 16.36 -13.73
C LYS A 164 -1.19 16.05 -13.77
N SER A 165 -1.65 14.99 -13.10
CA SER A 165 -3.07 14.63 -13.05
C SER A 165 -3.93 15.71 -12.41
N HIS A 166 -3.41 16.36 -11.34
CA HIS A 166 -4.09 17.50 -10.71
C HIS A 166 -4.17 18.70 -11.66
N CYS A 167 -3.07 19.04 -12.36
CA CYS A 167 -3.06 20.10 -13.35
C CYS A 167 -4.06 19.82 -14.50
N ASP A 168 -4.12 18.58 -14.96
CA ASP A 168 -5.04 18.13 -16.00
C ASP A 168 -6.51 18.28 -15.56
N ALA A 169 -6.82 17.86 -14.34
CA ALA A 169 -8.17 17.98 -13.79
C ALA A 169 -8.60 19.45 -13.62
N ILE A 170 -7.72 20.28 -13.06
CA ILE A 170 -7.97 21.73 -12.91
C ILE A 170 -8.17 22.37 -14.28
N TYR A 171 -7.29 22.08 -15.25
CA TYR A 171 -7.40 22.63 -16.60
C TYR A 171 -8.71 22.21 -17.26
N THR A 172 -9.08 20.95 -17.18
CA THR A 172 -10.34 20.44 -17.74
C THR A 172 -11.54 21.13 -17.10
N TYR A 173 -11.56 21.27 -15.77
CA TYR A 173 -12.61 21.98 -15.05
C TYR A 173 -12.75 23.44 -15.51
N LEU A 174 -11.62 24.15 -15.63
CA LEU A 174 -11.61 25.54 -16.07
C LEU A 174 -12.15 25.69 -17.50
N LEU A 175 -11.81 24.79 -18.42
CA LEU A 175 -12.33 24.82 -19.77
C LEU A 175 -13.83 24.51 -19.85
N GLN A 176 -14.30 23.57 -19.05
CA GLN A 176 -15.72 23.20 -19.03
C GLN A 176 -16.61 24.29 -18.45
N ASN A 177 -16.16 24.98 -17.41
CA ASN A 177 -16.99 25.94 -16.67
C ASN A 177 -16.67 27.40 -17.00
N HIS A 178 -15.46 27.69 -17.51
CA HIS A 178 -14.95 29.03 -17.80
C HIS A 178 -14.31 29.15 -19.18
N GLY A 179 -14.70 28.29 -20.14
CA GLY A 179 -14.07 28.21 -21.44
C GLY A 179 -14.24 29.48 -22.32
N THR A 180 -15.21 30.37 -22.01
CA THR A 180 -15.41 31.66 -22.65
C THR A 180 -14.71 32.81 -21.91
N ASP A 181 -14.24 32.58 -20.69
CA ASP A 181 -13.62 33.60 -19.87
C ASP A 181 -12.12 33.72 -20.18
N LYS A 182 -11.54 34.87 -19.82
CA LYS A 182 -10.09 35.06 -19.86
C LYS A 182 -9.47 34.49 -18.58
N ILE A 183 -8.73 33.39 -18.72
CA ILE A 183 -8.10 32.72 -17.60
C ILE A 183 -6.62 33.13 -17.52
N TYR A 184 -6.17 33.56 -16.34
CA TYR A 184 -4.80 33.98 -16.10
C TYR A 184 -4.13 33.06 -15.08
N LEU A 185 -2.94 32.53 -15.41
CA LEU A 185 -2.08 31.79 -14.53
C LEU A 185 -1.10 32.76 -13.84
N CYS A 186 -1.36 33.07 -12.56
CA CYS A 186 -0.48 33.89 -11.75
C CYS A 186 0.35 32.98 -10.81
N ARG A 187 1.68 33.12 -10.85
CA ARG A 187 2.58 32.25 -10.09
C ARG A 187 3.85 32.96 -9.63
N GLN A 188 4.47 32.45 -8.58
CA GLN A 188 5.80 32.86 -8.14
C GLN A 188 6.90 32.24 -9.02
N LYS A 189 8.14 32.67 -8.81
CA LYS A 189 9.33 32.01 -9.38
C LYS A 189 9.66 30.79 -8.54
N GLY A 190 9.76 29.61 -9.16
CA GLY A 190 10.16 28.39 -8.48
C GLY A 190 10.13 27.21 -9.43
N ALA A 191 10.90 26.17 -9.16
CA ALA A 191 10.98 25.00 -10.00
C ALA A 191 9.64 24.24 -10.06
N GLN A 192 8.90 24.18 -8.94
CA GLN A 192 7.57 23.55 -8.91
C GLN A 192 6.54 24.37 -9.67
N GLU A 193 6.55 25.68 -9.53
CA GLU A 193 5.66 26.59 -10.25
C GLU A 193 5.94 26.58 -11.76
N ASP A 194 7.21 26.45 -12.15
CA ASP A 194 7.59 26.30 -13.54
C ASP A 194 7.12 24.95 -14.12
N MET A 195 7.18 23.88 -13.33
CA MET A 195 6.66 22.55 -13.71
C MET A 195 5.13 22.58 -13.89
N VAL A 196 4.39 23.16 -12.93
CA VAL A 196 2.93 23.34 -13.04
C VAL A 196 2.57 24.13 -14.32
N ALA A 197 3.28 25.23 -14.56
CA ALA A 197 3.07 26.03 -15.77
C ALA A 197 3.37 25.24 -17.04
N ALA A 198 4.40 24.38 -17.03
CA ALA A 198 4.72 23.52 -18.16
C ALA A 198 3.60 22.51 -18.44
N PHE A 199 3.07 21.84 -17.41
CA PHE A 199 1.94 20.90 -17.55
C PHE A 199 0.68 21.58 -18.11
N ILE A 200 0.38 22.79 -17.63
CA ILE A 200 -0.76 23.58 -18.14
C ILE A 200 -0.52 24.00 -19.58
N LYS A 201 0.69 24.44 -19.92
CA LYS A 201 1.05 24.86 -21.30
C LYS A 201 1.06 23.69 -22.29
N GLU A 202 1.44 22.50 -21.88
CA GLU A 202 1.44 21.30 -22.72
C GLU A 202 0.04 21.01 -23.31
N LYS A 203 -1.01 21.28 -22.53
CA LYS A 203 -2.42 21.10 -22.93
C LYS A 203 -3.12 22.38 -23.37
N ASN A 204 -2.45 23.52 -23.19
CA ASN A 204 -3.07 24.82 -23.41
C ASN A 204 -3.01 25.21 -24.90
N GLU A 205 -4.12 25.06 -25.61
CA GLU A 205 -4.34 25.62 -26.95
C GLU A 205 -4.56 27.14 -26.87
N GLN A 206 -3.71 27.89 -26.17
CA GLN A 206 -3.71 29.35 -25.99
C GLN A 206 -4.87 29.96 -25.19
N LYS A 207 -5.61 29.17 -24.43
CA LYS A 207 -6.76 29.65 -23.63
C LYS A 207 -6.41 30.23 -22.29
N ILE A 208 -5.29 29.80 -21.68
CA ILE A 208 -4.79 30.31 -20.40
C ILE A 208 -3.56 31.19 -20.65
N LEU A 209 -3.59 32.41 -20.16
CA LEU A 209 -2.52 33.39 -20.33
C LEU A 209 -1.62 33.39 -19.07
N ASP A 210 -0.32 33.14 -19.24
CA ASP A 210 0.66 33.32 -18.16
C ASP A 210 0.90 34.81 -17.92
N CYS A 211 0.73 35.25 -16.65
CA CYS A 211 0.93 36.66 -16.29
C CYS A 211 2.36 37.17 -16.58
N ARG A 212 3.34 36.29 -16.71
CA ARG A 212 4.71 36.67 -17.08
C ARG A 212 4.88 37.05 -18.56
N ASP A 213 4.08 36.53 -19.45
CA ASP A 213 4.21 36.80 -20.86
C ASP A 213 3.74 38.22 -21.25
N ARG A 214 3.10 38.94 -20.32
CA ARG A 214 2.69 40.36 -20.48
C ARG A 214 3.70 41.40 -20.03
N ALA A 215 4.78 41.00 -19.37
CA ALA A 215 5.80 41.92 -18.84
C ALA A 215 6.98 42.14 -19.81
N ARG A 216 6.75 41.91 -21.12
CA ARG A 216 7.69 42.22 -22.22
C ARG A 216 7.10 43.22 -23.17
#